data_24b16842c33f8f019ae485932988332d
#
_entry.id   24b16842c33f8f019ae485932988332d
#
_cell.length_a   1.000
_cell.length_b   1.000
_cell.length_c   1.000
_cell.angle_alpha   90.00
_cell.angle_beta   90.00
_cell.angle_gamma   90.00
#
_symmetry.space_group_name_H-M   'P 1'
#
loop_
_entity.id
_entity.type
_entity.pdbx_description
1 polymer ?
#
loop_
_entity_poly.entity_id
_entity_poly.type
_entity_poly.pdbx_seq_one_letter_code
_entity_poly.pdbx_strand_id
1 'polypeptide(L)'
;MYKRQANNLLSSIRLLADGANSFTDHCVVGIQANKKRIDQLLNESLMLATALNARLGYDNVAKAAKKAHHEGLTLKESTVGLGLLTPEEFDAQVRPELMIGPNDPPK
;
A
#
# COMPACT_ATOMS: atom_id res chain seq x y z
N MET A 1 -40.73 -22.74 -23.26
CA MET A 1 -39.56 -22.96 -22.40
C MET A 1 -38.57 -21.78 -22.44
N TYR A 2 -38.16 -21.31 -23.59
CA TYR A 2 -37.22 -20.19 -23.79
C TYR A 2 -37.68 -18.85 -23.20
N LYS A 3 -38.96 -18.55 -23.15
CA LYS A 3 -39.48 -17.27 -22.61
C LYS A 3 -39.14 -17.05 -21.14
N ARG A 4 -39.17 -18.11 -20.31
CA ARG A 4 -38.82 -18.01 -18.89
C ARG A 4 -37.31 -17.78 -18.71
N GLN A 5 -36.47 -18.44 -19.51
CA GLN A 5 -35.03 -18.29 -19.47
C GLN A 5 -34.61 -16.86 -19.86
N ALA A 6 -35.19 -16.35 -20.96
CA ALA A 6 -34.93 -14.97 -21.36
C ALA A 6 -35.39 -13.95 -20.32
N ASN A 7 -36.57 -14.15 -19.71
CA ASN A 7 -37.04 -13.28 -18.65
C ASN A 7 -36.13 -13.30 -17.43
N ASN A 8 -35.69 -14.49 -16.98
CA ASN A 8 -34.79 -14.62 -15.85
C ASN A 8 -33.43 -13.96 -16.12
N LEU A 9 -32.86 -14.15 -17.31
CA LEU A 9 -31.62 -13.52 -17.72
C LEU A 9 -31.73 -12.00 -17.71
N LEU A 10 -32.76 -11.46 -18.36
CA LEU A 10 -33.00 -10.02 -18.43
C LEU A 10 -33.25 -9.42 -17.04
N SER A 11 -33.96 -10.13 -16.16
CA SER A 11 -34.17 -9.71 -14.78
C SER A 11 -32.86 -9.68 -13.99
N SER A 12 -32.03 -10.69 -14.17
CA SER A 12 -30.69 -10.72 -13.51
C SER A 12 -29.80 -9.56 -13.98
N ILE A 13 -29.80 -9.29 -15.30
CA ILE A 13 -29.02 -8.14 -15.83
C ILE A 13 -29.51 -6.81 -15.25
N ARG A 14 -30.83 -6.61 -15.16
CA ARG A 14 -31.39 -5.39 -14.57
C ARG A 14 -31.04 -5.25 -13.09
N LEU A 15 -31.21 -6.30 -12.30
CA LEU A 15 -30.89 -6.28 -10.88
C LEU A 15 -29.40 -5.98 -10.65
N LEU A 16 -28.50 -6.54 -11.44
CA LEU A 16 -27.07 -6.24 -11.35
C LEU A 16 -26.77 -4.79 -11.74
N ALA A 17 -27.39 -4.28 -12.80
CA ALA A 17 -27.22 -2.90 -13.22
C ALA A 17 -27.73 -1.91 -12.14
N ASP A 18 -28.94 -2.14 -11.65
CA ASP A 18 -29.55 -1.31 -10.61
C ASP A 18 -28.73 -1.37 -9.31
N GLY A 19 -28.26 -2.56 -8.93
CA GLY A 19 -27.38 -2.76 -7.78
C GLY A 19 -26.05 -2.03 -7.92
N ALA A 20 -25.42 -2.08 -9.09
CA ALA A 20 -24.17 -1.39 -9.36
C ALA A 20 -24.33 0.14 -9.32
N ASN A 21 -25.38 0.67 -9.93
CA ASN A 21 -25.69 2.09 -9.89
C ASN A 21 -25.97 2.55 -8.46
N SER A 22 -26.83 1.86 -7.73
CA SER A 22 -27.15 2.18 -6.35
C SER A 22 -25.91 2.13 -5.44
N PHE A 23 -25.05 1.13 -5.62
CA PHE A 23 -23.78 1.03 -4.90
C PHE A 23 -22.85 2.19 -5.22
N THR A 24 -22.78 2.57 -6.49
CA THR A 24 -21.96 3.73 -6.92
C THR A 24 -22.46 5.00 -6.24
N ASP A 25 -23.76 5.29 -6.33
CA ASP A 25 -24.33 6.55 -5.84
C ASP A 25 -24.31 6.67 -4.30
N HIS A 26 -24.52 5.56 -3.60
CA HIS A 26 -24.69 5.58 -2.14
C HIS A 26 -23.46 5.11 -1.35
N CYS A 27 -22.49 4.47 -2.01
CA CYS A 27 -21.30 3.96 -1.35
C CYS A 27 -20.01 4.52 -1.94
N VAL A 28 -19.85 4.50 -3.26
CA VAL A 28 -18.57 4.87 -3.91
C VAL A 28 -18.41 6.38 -4.00
N VAL A 29 -19.49 7.10 -4.39
CA VAL A 29 -19.47 8.55 -4.46
C VAL A 29 -19.27 9.16 -3.06
N GLY A 30 -18.23 9.94 -2.92
CA GLY A 30 -17.88 10.58 -1.66
C GLY A 30 -16.88 9.81 -0.78
N ILE A 31 -16.38 8.64 -1.22
CA ILE A 31 -15.23 7.98 -0.55
C ILE A 31 -14.05 8.95 -0.52
N GLN A 32 -13.52 9.17 0.67
CA GLN A 32 -12.32 9.97 0.88
C GLN A 32 -11.24 9.15 1.57
N ALA A 33 -10.00 9.31 1.10
CA ALA A 33 -8.87 8.66 1.72
C ALA A 33 -8.59 9.26 3.10
N ASN A 34 -8.48 8.43 4.12
CA ASN A 34 -7.97 8.85 5.43
C ASN A 34 -6.44 8.95 5.36
N LYS A 35 -5.96 10.09 4.84
CA LYS A 35 -4.53 10.33 4.59
C LYS A 35 -3.70 10.10 5.84
N LYS A 36 -4.13 10.61 7.01
CA LYS A 36 -3.41 10.43 8.27
C LYS A 36 -3.19 8.94 8.61
N ARG A 37 -4.23 8.13 8.42
CA ARG A 37 -4.12 6.68 8.71
C ARG A 37 -3.25 5.97 7.68
N ILE A 38 -3.36 6.37 6.41
CA ILE A 38 -2.52 5.82 5.32
C ILE A 38 -1.05 6.13 5.60
N ASP A 39 -0.71 7.36 5.93
CA ASP A 39 0.66 7.77 6.24
C ASP A 39 1.21 7.01 7.46
N GLN A 40 0.40 6.83 8.50
CA GLN A 40 0.79 6.02 9.65
C GLN A 40 1.11 4.58 9.23
N LEU A 41 0.21 3.91 8.54
CA LEU A 41 0.38 2.52 8.10
C LEU A 41 1.58 2.36 7.16
N LEU A 42 1.82 3.36 6.31
CA LEU A 42 2.97 3.36 5.41
C LEU A 42 4.29 3.41 6.20
N ASN A 43 4.39 4.29 7.19
CA ASN A 43 5.60 4.42 8.02
C ASN A 43 5.84 3.22 8.95
N GLU A 44 4.78 2.51 9.36
CA GLU A 44 4.88 1.26 10.12
C GLU A 44 5.22 0.05 9.24
N SER A 45 5.19 0.21 7.90
CA SER A 45 5.38 -0.90 6.97
C SER A 45 6.85 -1.31 6.85
N LEU A 46 7.14 -2.58 7.12
CA LEU A 46 8.46 -3.18 6.89
C LEU A 46 8.77 -3.39 5.39
N MET A 47 7.79 -3.24 4.51
CA MET A 47 8.01 -3.31 3.04
C MET A 47 8.96 -2.22 2.54
N LEU A 48 9.07 -1.12 3.26
CA LEU A 48 10.03 -0.04 2.97
C LEU A 48 11.50 -0.50 3.01
N ALA A 49 11.77 -1.65 3.64
CA ALA A 49 13.10 -2.24 3.73
C ALA A 49 13.76 -2.47 2.36
N THR A 50 12.97 -2.75 1.33
CA THR A 50 13.50 -3.00 -0.02
C THR A 50 14.23 -1.80 -0.62
N ALA A 51 13.85 -0.58 -0.27
CA ALA A 51 14.52 0.64 -0.71
C ALA A 51 15.97 0.77 -0.15
N LEU A 52 16.25 0.09 0.95
CA LEU A 52 17.56 0.16 1.62
C LEU A 52 18.57 -0.88 1.11
N ASN A 53 18.12 -1.88 0.35
CA ASN A 53 18.97 -3.00 -0.09
C ASN A 53 20.18 -2.53 -0.92
N ALA A 54 19.99 -1.55 -1.78
CA ALA A 54 21.07 -1.06 -2.66
C ALA A 54 22.22 -0.40 -1.87
N ARG A 55 21.91 0.22 -0.73
CA ARG A 55 22.91 0.95 0.09
C ARG A 55 23.48 0.11 1.23
N LEU A 56 22.64 -0.63 1.93
CA LEU A 56 23.05 -1.35 3.15
C LEU A 56 23.35 -2.82 2.92
N GLY A 57 22.93 -3.37 1.78
CA GLY A 57 22.98 -4.80 1.49
C GLY A 57 21.90 -5.58 2.22
N TYR A 58 21.54 -6.72 1.67
CA TYR A 58 20.42 -7.56 2.14
C TYR A 58 20.53 -7.95 3.62
N ASP A 59 21.73 -8.35 4.08
CA ASP A 59 21.91 -8.88 5.45
C ASP A 59 21.66 -7.81 6.52
N ASN A 60 22.13 -6.58 6.30
CA ASN A 60 21.91 -5.47 7.24
C ASN A 60 20.45 -5.05 7.25
N VAL A 61 19.82 -4.99 6.09
CA VAL A 61 18.39 -4.67 5.97
C VAL A 61 17.53 -5.76 6.63
N ALA A 62 17.88 -7.04 6.45
CA ALA A 62 17.20 -8.14 7.10
C ALA A 62 17.33 -8.09 8.64
N LYS A 63 18.52 -7.71 9.17
CA LYS A 63 18.71 -7.51 10.61
C LYS A 63 17.84 -6.38 11.13
N ALA A 64 17.81 -5.23 10.43
CA ALA A 64 16.99 -4.09 10.81
C ALA A 64 15.49 -4.43 10.80
N ALA A 65 15.01 -5.10 9.75
CA ALA A 65 13.61 -5.51 9.66
C ALA A 65 13.21 -6.52 10.75
N LYS A 66 14.06 -7.52 11.04
CA LYS A 66 13.82 -8.47 12.13
C LYS A 66 13.77 -7.78 13.49
N LYS A 67 14.70 -6.87 13.77
CA LYS A 67 14.70 -6.10 15.01
C LYS A 67 13.43 -5.26 15.13
N ALA A 68 13.07 -4.52 14.08
CA ALA A 68 11.85 -3.73 14.05
C ALA A 68 10.61 -4.58 14.37
N HIS A 69 10.50 -5.76 13.75
CA HIS A 69 9.38 -6.67 13.98
C HIS A 69 9.33 -7.21 15.43
N HIS A 70 10.47 -7.63 15.98
CA HIS A 70 10.53 -8.21 17.33
C HIS A 70 10.29 -7.18 18.43
N GLU A 71 10.76 -5.96 18.25
CA GLU A 71 10.68 -4.90 19.25
C GLU A 71 9.49 -3.96 19.04
N GLY A 72 8.68 -4.17 18.00
CA GLY A 72 7.53 -3.31 17.67
C GLY A 72 7.94 -1.89 17.26
N LEU A 73 9.13 -1.74 16.67
CA LEU A 73 9.68 -0.48 16.21
C LEU A 73 9.34 -0.25 14.73
N THR A 74 9.41 1.01 14.32
CA THR A 74 9.44 1.33 12.89
C THR A 74 10.77 0.91 12.26
N LEU A 75 10.78 0.73 10.94
CA LEU A 75 12.02 0.43 10.23
C LEU A 75 13.08 1.54 10.41
N LYS A 76 12.64 2.79 10.46
CA LYS A 76 13.50 3.96 10.71
C LYS A 76 14.18 3.88 12.08
N GLU A 77 13.40 3.69 13.13
CA GLU A 77 13.93 3.55 14.49
C GLU A 77 14.92 2.39 14.62
N SER A 78 14.60 1.26 14.04
CA SER A 78 15.48 0.10 14.04
C SER A 78 16.78 0.33 13.28
N THR A 79 16.72 0.94 12.10
CA THR A 79 17.89 1.22 11.26
C THR A 79 18.83 2.24 11.91
N VAL A 80 18.27 3.29 12.49
CA VAL A 80 19.02 4.31 13.25
C VAL A 80 19.61 3.71 14.52
N GLY A 81 18.82 2.93 15.27
CA GLY A 81 19.26 2.27 16.50
C GLY A 81 20.35 1.23 16.29
N LEU A 82 20.49 0.68 15.08
CA LEU A 82 21.62 -0.18 14.69
C LEU A 82 22.83 0.62 14.18
N GLY A 83 22.75 1.95 14.10
CA GLY A 83 23.82 2.80 13.58
C GLY A 83 24.09 2.62 12.09
N LEU A 84 23.12 2.11 11.33
CA LEU A 84 23.28 1.85 9.89
C LEU A 84 23.08 3.11 9.05
N LEU A 85 22.18 4.00 9.47
CA LEU A 85 21.89 5.28 8.83
C LEU A 85 21.53 6.33 9.88
N THR A 86 21.71 7.61 9.52
CA THR A 86 21.11 8.72 10.25
C THR A 86 19.62 8.86 9.88
N PRO A 87 18.81 9.56 10.70
CA PRO A 87 17.41 9.83 10.36
C PRO A 87 17.24 10.52 9.00
N GLU A 88 18.12 11.47 8.68
CA GLU A 88 18.12 12.26 7.45
C GLU A 88 18.46 11.39 6.23
N GLU A 89 19.46 10.51 6.41
CA GLU A 89 19.85 9.55 5.36
C GLU A 89 18.75 8.54 5.08
N PHE A 90 18.03 8.09 6.10
CA PHE A 90 16.89 7.20 5.95
C PHE A 90 15.80 7.89 5.13
N ASP A 91 15.40 9.12 5.49
CA ASP A 91 14.35 9.87 4.79
C ASP A 91 14.73 10.19 3.34
N ALA A 92 16.02 10.42 3.07
CA ALA A 92 16.49 10.63 1.72
C ALA A 92 16.45 9.37 0.86
N GLN A 93 16.67 8.18 1.47
CA GLN A 93 16.75 6.91 0.76
C GLN A 93 15.38 6.23 0.61
N VAL A 94 14.55 6.29 1.65
CA VAL A 94 13.23 5.65 1.67
C VAL A 94 12.18 6.64 1.19
N ARG A 95 11.89 6.57 -0.07
CA ARG A 95 10.90 7.42 -0.75
C ARG A 95 9.80 6.54 -1.34
N PRO A 96 8.71 6.31 -0.61
CA PRO A 96 7.65 5.38 -1.00
C PRO A 96 7.05 5.71 -2.37
N GLU A 97 6.99 7.00 -2.72
CA GLU A 97 6.49 7.47 -4.02
C GLU A 97 7.33 6.99 -5.21
N LEU A 98 8.60 6.65 -4.99
CA LEU A 98 9.50 6.12 -6.01
C LEU A 98 9.51 4.58 -6.06
N MET A 99 8.82 3.92 -5.13
CA MET A 99 8.75 2.45 -5.05
C MET A 99 7.58 1.88 -5.86
N ILE A 100 6.70 2.72 -6.37
CA ILE A 100 5.52 2.36 -7.15
C ILE A 100 5.68 2.87 -8.59
N GLY A 101 5.56 1.97 -9.54
CA GLY A 101 5.64 2.30 -10.96
C GLY A 101 7.03 2.08 -11.59
N PRO A 102 7.16 2.30 -12.89
CA PRO A 102 8.44 2.24 -13.57
C PRO A 102 9.35 3.35 -13.03
N ASN A 103 10.62 2.99 -12.75
CA ASN A 103 11.65 3.92 -12.28
C ASN A 103 12.13 4.88 -13.39
N ASP A 104 11.26 5.31 -14.28
CA ASP A 104 11.59 6.34 -15.26
C ASP A 104 11.65 7.70 -14.55
N PRO A 105 12.74 8.45 -14.68
CA PRO A 105 12.78 9.81 -14.16
C PRO A 105 11.68 10.63 -14.83
N PRO A 106 11.03 11.55 -14.11
CA PRO A 106 10.04 12.43 -14.72
C PRO A 106 10.68 13.18 -15.89
N LYS A 107 10.03 13.08 -17.07
CA LYS A 107 10.42 13.82 -18.27
C LYS A 107 10.21 15.30 -18.08
#